data_c2f3a28b9791b6da0778f7c299e9da78
#
_entry.id   c2f3a28b9791b6da0778f7c299e9da78
#
_cell.length_a   1.000
_cell.length_b   1.000
_cell.length_c   1.000
_cell.angle_alpha   90.00
_cell.angle_beta   90.00
_cell.angle_gamma   90.00
#
_symmetry.space_group_name_H-M   'P 1'
#
loop_
_entity.id
_entity.type
_entity.pdbx_description
1 polymer ?
#
loop_
_entity_poly.entity_id
_entity_poly.type
_entity_poly.pdbx_seq_one_letter_code
_entity_poly.pdbx_strand_id
1 'polypeptide(L)'
;MGTPAHPDLASVLLSRAEDGIPISHAVAVHERRSSFDLFAAYNTAVWPALVVLWIASAVVSVLLLSSRRPPDRWISTLLAAHWIWSAVAYHAVFFTRINPAAWLFAALFVVQAALFFWAGVVQGRLSFTLRRNAWAVVAWLLVAYSLLYPGINAVQHLTWSRIPTFGVPCPTTIFTAGLLMLARGASWRLSIVPVIWTVIGGSAAFLLGVRADYALPIAGMSLVIFTLQKSSARGVREAHETPRIRVRP
;
A
#
# COMPACT_ATOMS: atom_id res chain seq x y z
N MET A 1 -14.33 33.05 4.66
CA MET A 1 -14.39 32.86 3.20
C MET A 1 -14.98 31.48 2.96
N GLY A 2 -16.26 31.43 2.47
CA GLY A 2 -16.96 30.17 2.24
C GLY A 2 -16.29 29.41 1.11
N THR A 3 -16.04 28.12 1.34
CA THR A 3 -15.67 27.18 0.28
C THR A 3 -16.77 27.19 -0.78
N PRO A 4 -16.45 27.34 -2.07
CA PRO A 4 -17.46 27.21 -3.11
C PRO A 4 -18.10 25.82 -2.99
N ALA A 5 -19.43 25.80 -2.88
CA ALA A 5 -20.19 24.56 -2.86
C ALA A 5 -19.88 23.80 -4.15
N HIS A 6 -19.35 22.59 -4.04
CA HIS A 6 -19.21 21.71 -5.19
C HIS A 6 -20.61 21.47 -5.78
N PRO A 7 -20.78 21.60 -7.10
CA PRO A 7 -22.05 21.24 -7.73
C PRO A 7 -22.34 19.78 -7.37
N ASP A 8 -23.56 19.48 -6.97
CA ASP A 8 -23.96 18.12 -6.66
C ASP A 8 -23.90 17.25 -7.92
N LEU A 9 -23.73 15.94 -7.72
CA LEU A 9 -23.60 14.98 -8.80
C LEU A 9 -24.82 15.08 -9.76
N ALA A 10 -26.00 15.33 -9.22
CA ALA A 10 -27.24 15.44 -10.01
C ALA A 10 -27.18 16.61 -10.99
N SER A 11 -26.76 17.80 -10.54
CA SER A 11 -26.64 18.98 -11.40
C SER A 11 -25.59 18.82 -12.49
N VAL A 12 -24.46 18.14 -12.17
CA VAL A 12 -23.41 17.81 -13.16
C VAL A 12 -23.92 16.81 -14.20
N LEU A 13 -24.68 15.79 -13.78
CA LEU A 13 -25.24 14.79 -14.70
C LEU A 13 -26.30 15.39 -15.63
N LEU A 14 -27.15 16.28 -15.12
CA LEU A 14 -28.17 16.96 -15.92
C LEU A 14 -27.55 17.85 -17.00
N SER A 15 -26.58 18.69 -16.63
CA SER A 15 -25.91 19.56 -17.59
C SER A 15 -25.15 18.79 -18.68
N ARG A 16 -24.54 17.65 -18.32
CA ARG A 16 -23.78 16.81 -19.27
C ARG A 16 -24.67 15.93 -20.14
N ALA A 17 -25.85 15.55 -19.65
CA ALA A 17 -26.85 14.86 -20.44
C ALA A 17 -27.38 15.76 -21.58
N GLU A 18 -27.54 17.07 -21.29
CA GLU A 18 -27.89 18.07 -22.33
C GLU A 18 -26.81 18.24 -23.39
N ASP A 19 -25.53 18.08 -23.01
CA ASP A 19 -24.38 18.12 -23.94
C ASP A 19 -24.20 16.80 -24.74
N GLY A 20 -25.06 15.79 -24.58
CA GLY A 20 -24.95 14.48 -25.22
C GLY A 20 -23.81 13.59 -24.78
N ILE A 21 -23.21 13.89 -23.62
CA ILE A 21 -22.09 13.11 -23.04
C ILE A 21 -22.64 11.87 -22.31
N PRO A 22 -22.12 10.66 -22.56
CA PRO A 22 -22.56 9.45 -21.84
C PRO A 22 -22.46 9.64 -20.33
N ILE A 23 -23.52 9.30 -19.59
CA ILE A 23 -23.59 9.44 -18.13
C ILE A 23 -22.41 8.73 -17.45
N SER A 24 -22.00 7.56 -17.94
CA SER A 24 -20.84 6.83 -17.42
C SER A 24 -19.54 7.64 -17.49
N HIS A 25 -19.36 8.39 -18.58
CA HIS A 25 -18.19 9.26 -18.74
C HIS A 25 -18.25 10.47 -17.78
N ALA A 26 -19.43 11.07 -17.62
CA ALA A 26 -19.64 12.20 -16.70
C ALA A 26 -19.39 11.77 -15.24
N VAL A 27 -19.86 10.59 -14.81
CA VAL A 27 -19.59 10.01 -13.49
C VAL A 27 -18.09 9.79 -13.28
N ALA A 28 -17.41 9.15 -14.23
CA ALA A 28 -15.96 8.89 -14.10
C ALA A 28 -15.13 10.19 -14.01
N VAL A 29 -15.51 11.23 -14.74
CA VAL A 29 -14.86 12.55 -14.67
C VAL A 29 -15.10 13.21 -13.32
N HIS A 30 -16.32 13.12 -12.78
CA HIS A 30 -16.67 13.65 -11.46
C HIS A 30 -15.90 12.93 -10.34
N GLU A 31 -15.89 11.61 -10.32
CA GLU A 31 -15.16 10.81 -9.35
C GLU A 31 -13.66 11.08 -9.38
N ARG A 32 -13.10 11.18 -10.59
CA ARG A 32 -11.69 11.54 -10.78
C ARG A 32 -11.38 12.92 -10.20
N ARG A 33 -12.20 13.92 -10.47
CA ARG A 33 -12.02 15.28 -9.93
C ARG A 33 -12.11 15.28 -8.40
N SER A 34 -13.12 14.65 -7.84
CA SER A 34 -13.32 14.53 -6.39
C SER A 34 -12.12 13.86 -5.70
N SER A 35 -11.55 12.83 -6.31
CA SER A 35 -10.36 12.14 -5.80
C SER A 35 -9.13 13.04 -5.79
N PHE A 36 -8.87 13.82 -6.85
CA PHE A 36 -7.74 14.74 -6.89
C PHE A 36 -7.90 15.93 -5.93
N ASP A 37 -9.12 16.41 -5.74
CA ASP A 37 -9.42 17.47 -4.76
C ASP A 37 -9.26 16.95 -3.32
N LEU A 38 -9.59 15.67 -3.08
CA LEU A 38 -9.30 14.99 -1.83
C LEU A 38 -7.80 14.94 -1.56
N PHE A 39 -6.98 14.53 -2.56
CA PHE A 39 -5.52 14.54 -2.39
C PHE A 39 -4.99 15.94 -2.10
N ALA A 40 -5.53 16.99 -2.72
CA ALA A 40 -5.14 18.36 -2.45
C ALA A 40 -5.43 18.77 -0.99
N ALA A 41 -6.62 18.46 -0.50
CA ALA A 41 -7.01 18.72 0.88
C ALA A 41 -6.14 17.93 1.88
N TYR A 42 -5.94 16.65 1.61
CA TYR A 42 -5.10 15.76 2.43
C TYR A 42 -3.65 16.25 2.48
N ASN A 43 -3.01 16.41 1.32
CA ASN A 43 -1.60 16.81 1.27
C ASN A 43 -1.38 18.17 1.95
N THR A 44 -2.26 19.14 1.71
CA THR A 44 -2.12 20.47 2.34
C THR A 44 -2.25 20.40 3.86
N ALA A 45 -3.16 19.55 4.37
CA ALA A 45 -3.38 19.42 5.80
C ALA A 45 -2.27 18.69 6.54
N VAL A 46 -1.63 17.68 5.91
CA VAL A 46 -0.75 16.73 6.61
C VAL A 46 0.66 16.61 6.02
N TRP A 47 1.07 17.50 5.10
CA TRP A 47 2.35 17.42 4.38
C TRP A 47 3.59 17.22 5.27
N PRO A 48 3.73 17.83 6.47
CA PRO A 48 4.92 17.61 7.27
C PRO A 48 5.07 16.15 7.70
N ALA A 49 3.95 15.50 8.08
CA ALA A 49 3.95 14.10 8.45
C ALA A 49 4.24 13.18 7.27
N LEU A 50 3.77 13.52 6.06
CA LEU A 50 4.09 12.76 4.84
C LEU A 50 5.59 12.78 4.53
N VAL A 51 6.22 13.93 4.69
CA VAL A 51 7.68 14.07 4.54
C VAL A 51 8.42 13.23 5.58
N VAL A 52 7.98 13.26 6.84
CA VAL A 52 8.57 12.44 7.91
C VAL A 52 8.45 10.95 7.60
N LEU A 53 7.26 10.48 7.18
CA LEU A 53 7.05 9.08 6.79
C LEU A 53 7.93 8.69 5.61
N TRP A 54 8.06 9.56 4.61
CA TRP A 54 8.89 9.31 3.44
C TRP A 54 10.38 9.23 3.80
N ILE A 55 10.89 10.20 4.59
CA ILE A 55 12.29 10.19 5.06
C ILE A 55 12.56 8.94 5.90
N ALA A 56 11.67 8.59 6.84
CA ALA A 56 11.83 7.41 7.68
C ALA A 56 11.90 6.12 6.82
N SER A 57 11.09 6.04 5.76
CA SER A 57 11.10 4.91 4.83
C SER A 57 12.38 4.84 4.00
N ALA A 58 12.90 5.99 3.56
CA ALA A 58 14.17 6.08 2.87
C ALA A 58 15.34 5.67 3.79
N VAL A 59 15.37 6.18 5.02
CA VAL A 59 16.38 5.82 6.03
C VAL A 59 16.36 4.33 6.34
N VAL A 60 15.18 3.75 6.59
CA VAL A 60 15.04 2.32 6.84
C VAL A 60 15.51 1.50 5.65
N SER A 61 15.20 1.92 4.42
CA SER A 61 15.66 1.23 3.19
C SER A 61 17.19 1.27 3.06
N VAL A 62 17.81 2.41 3.35
CA VAL A 62 19.29 2.55 3.37
C VAL A 62 19.90 1.69 4.47
N LEU A 63 19.34 1.69 5.68
CA LEU A 63 19.82 0.85 6.78
C LEU A 63 19.71 -0.65 6.45
N LEU A 64 18.66 -1.06 5.75
CA LEU A 64 18.49 -2.45 5.32
C LEU A 64 19.53 -2.84 4.25
N LEU A 65 19.93 -1.91 3.38
CA LEU A 65 20.98 -2.13 2.37
C LEU A 65 22.39 -2.16 2.97
N SER A 66 22.68 -1.29 3.94
CA SER A 66 24.02 -1.06 4.47
C SER A 66 24.34 -1.88 5.72
N SER A 67 23.32 -2.27 6.50
CA SER A 67 23.55 -2.92 7.79
C SER A 67 23.56 -4.44 7.69
N ARG A 68 24.55 -5.07 8.33
CA ARG A 68 24.58 -6.53 8.54
C ARG A 68 23.52 -7.01 9.53
N ARG A 69 23.05 -6.11 10.41
CA ARG A 69 21.98 -6.36 11.39
C ARG A 69 20.97 -5.22 11.29
N PRO A 70 20.02 -5.31 10.35
CA PRO A 70 18.98 -4.29 10.21
C PRO A 70 18.17 -4.17 11.51
N PRO A 71 17.65 -2.99 11.80
CA PRO A 71 16.83 -2.77 13.00
C PRO A 71 15.40 -3.30 12.80
N ASP A 72 15.22 -4.62 12.85
CA ASP A 72 13.98 -5.34 12.54
C ASP A 72 12.74 -4.76 13.21
N ARG A 73 12.84 -4.38 14.50
CA ARG A 73 11.72 -3.77 15.23
C ARG A 73 11.37 -2.39 14.70
N TRP A 74 12.35 -1.57 14.32
CA TRP A 74 12.11 -0.25 13.75
C TRP A 74 11.44 -0.34 12.38
N ILE A 75 11.87 -1.30 11.55
CA ILE A 75 11.22 -1.56 10.25
C ILE A 75 9.77 -1.98 10.46
N SER A 76 9.52 -2.88 11.42
CA SER A 76 8.16 -3.33 11.75
C SER A 76 7.28 -2.21 12.33
N THR A 77 7.86 -1.34 13.17
CA THR A 77 7.18 -0.15 13.71
C THR A 77 6.82 0.82 12.60
N LEU A 78 7.73 1.06 11.67
CA LEU A 78 7.47 1.93 10.52
C LEU A 78 6.35 1.37 9.63
N LEU A 79 6.35 0.06 9.37
CA LEU A 79 5.25 -0.57 8.64
C LEU A 79 3.92 -0.39 9.38
N ALA A 80 3.88 -0.66 10.68
CA ALA A 80 2.68 -0.43 11.49
C ALA A 80 2.23 1.04 11.45
N ALA A 81 3.20 1.98 11.53
CA ALA A 81 2.93 3.42 11.44
C ALA A 81 2.35 3.82 10.08
N HIS A 82 2.84 3.28 8.98
CA HIS A 82 2.27 3.54 7.65
C HIS A 82 0.83 3.07 7.53
N TRP A 83 0.55 1.87 8.00
CA TRP A 83 -0.79 1.29 7.91
C TRP A 83 -1.79 2.01 8.82
N ILE A 84 -1.41 2.34 10.06
CA ILE A 84 -2.29 3.10 10.95
C ILE A 84 -2.49 4.54 10.48
N TRP A 85 -1.45 5.16 9.90
CA TRP A 85 -1.54 6.46 9.28
C TRP A 85 -2.55 6.46 8.13
N SER A 86 -2.42 5.53 7.19
CA SER A 86 -3.36 5.39 6.07
C SER A 86 -4.78 5.09 6.55
N ALA A 87 -4.94 4.28 7.62
CA ALA A 87 -6.25 4.01 8.21
C ALA A 87 -6.91 5.25 8.75
N VAL A 88 -6.20 5.99 9.58
CA VAL A 88 -6.77 7.13 10.33
C VAL A 88 -6.76 8.38 9.46
N ALA A 89 -5.57 8.84 9.05
CA ALA A 89 -5.44 10.11 8.35
C ALA A 89 -6.09 10.06 6.96
N TYR A 90 -5.80 9.04 6.15
CA TYR A 90 -6.36 8.99 4.81
C TYR A 90 -7.80 8.46 4.78
N HIS A 91 -8.04 7.23 5.24
CA HIS A 91 -9.37 6.63 5.10
C HIS A 91 -10.41 7.26 6.01
N ALA A 92 -10.19 7.32 7.34
CA ALA A 92 -11.22 7.74 8.28
C ALA A 92 -11.49 9.25 8.26
N VAL A 93 -10.45 10.10 8.09
CA VAL A 93 -10.62 11.55 8.15
C VAL A 93 -10.96 12.16 6.79
N PHE A 94 -10.31 11.72 5.72
CA PHE A 94 -10.46 12.35 4.41
C PHE A 94 -11.34 11.55 3.47
N PHE A 95 -11.07 10.26 3.26
CA PHE A 95 -11.72 9.48 2.21
C PHE A 95 -13.20 9.17 2.51
N THR A 96 -13.59 9.08 3.78
CA THR A 96 -15.01 8.96 4.19
C THR A 96 -15.89 10.11 3.69
N ARG A 97 -15.30 11.27 3.37
CA ARG A 97 -16.05 12.43 2.87
C ARG A 97 -16.62 12.22 1.47
N ILE A 98 -16.03 11.32 0.69
CA ILE A 98 -16.45 11.03 -0.68
C ILE A 98 -16.87 9.57 -0.88
N ASN A 99 -16.49 8.67 0.03
CA ASN A 99 -16.83 7.25 -0.07
C ASN A 99 -17.09 6.64 1.33
N PRO A 100 -18.31 6.27 1.66
CA PRO A 100 -18.64 5.68 2.97
C PRO A 100 -17.98 4.32 3.20
N ALA A 101 -17.61 3.56 2.13
CA ALA A 101 -16.87 2.32 2.26
C ALA A 101 -15.46 2.53 2.85
N ALA A 102 -14.97 3.77 2.91
CA ALA A 102 -13.70 4.11 3.52
C ALA A 102 -13.58 3.71 4.99
N TRP A 103 -14.69 3.60 5.72
CA TRP A 103 -14.71 3.06 7.09
C TRP A 103 -14.27 1.58 7.14
N LEU A 104 -14.74 0.77 6.18
CA LEU A 104 -14.30 -0.62 6.06
C LEU A 104 -12.80 -0.69 5.73
N PHE A 105 -12.34 0.16 4.83
CA PHE A 105 -10.91 0.23 4.47
C PHE A 105 -10.07 0.67 5.66
N ALA A 106 -10.51 1.67 6.42
CA ALA A 106 -9.86 2.09 7.66
C ALA A 106 -9.71 0.90 8.64
N ALA A 107 -10.79 0.14 8.86
CA ALA A 107 -10.76 -1.03 9.74
C ALA A 107 -9.76 -2.10 9.26
N LEU A 108 -9.72 -2.41 7.96
CA LEU A 108 -8.76 -3.35 7.38
C LEU A 108 -7.31 -2.89 7.59
N PHE A 109 -7.06 -1.59 7.42
CA PHE A 109 -5.73 -1.01 7.61
C PHE A 109 -5.30 -0.98 9.08
N VAL A 110 -6.23 -0.74 10.01
CA VAL A 110 -5.97 -0.89 11.47
C VAL A 110 -5.58 -2.33 11.80
N VAL A 111 -6.30 -3.31 11.27
CA VAL A 111 -5.97 -4.74 11.48
C VAL A 111 -4.55 -5.03 10.97
N GLN A 112 -4.20 -4.54 9.77
CA GLN A 112 -2.85 -4.75 9.24
C GLN A 112 -1.78 -4.07 10.07
N ALA A 113 -2.01 -2.86 10.56
CA ALA A 113 -1.10 -2.17 11.48
C ALA A 113 -0.89 -2.98 12.76
N ALA A 114 -1.98 -3.48 13.36
CA ALA A 114 -1.93 -4.32 14.55
C ALA A 114 -1.14 -5.63 14.30
N LEU A 115 -1.32 -6.26 13.13
CA LEU A 115 -0.57 -7.46 12.75
C LEU A 115 0.93 -7.20 12.64
N PHE A 116 1.37 -6.07 12.03
CA PHE A 116 2.78 -5.70 11.97
C PHE A 116 3.35 -5.37 13.33
N PHE A 117 2.61 -4.61 14.14
CA PHE A 117 3.03 -4.28 15.48
C PHE A 117 3.18 -5.54 16.33
N TRP A 118 2.17 -6.41 16.33
CA TRP A 118 2.20 -7.65 17.11
C TRP A 118 3.31 -8.60 16.67
N ALA A 119 3.35 -8.96 15.38
CA ALA A 119 4.32 -9.94 14.87
C ALA A 119 5.76 -9.42 14.86
N GLY A 120 5.95 -8.13 14.52
CA GLY A 120 7.28 -7.57 14.34
C GLY A 120 7.86 -6.90 15.60
N VAL A 121 7.02 -6.13 16.34
CA VAL A 121 7.50 -5.37 17.48
C VAL A 121 7.39 -6.19 18.78
N VAL A 122 6.19 -6.74 19.06
CA VAL A 122 5.93 -7.46 20.31
C VAL A 122 6.60 -8.83 20.28
N GLN A 123 6.35 -9.63 19.25
CA GLN A 123 6.88 -10.99 19.16
C GLN A 123 8.30 -11.07 18.56
N GLY A 124 8.78 -10.04 17.88
CA GLY A 124 10.09 -10.03 17.24
C GLY A 124 10.28 -11.13 16.18
N ARG A 125 9.17 -11.59 15.55
CA ARG A 125 9.21 -12.70 14.58
C ARG A 125 9.67 -12.28 13.19
N LEU A 126 9.60 -10.98 12.87
CA LEU A 126 10.02 -10.45 11.58
C LEU A 126 11.51 -10.11 11.66
N SER A 127 12.27 -10.65 10.73
CA SER A 127 13.67 -10.30 10.54
C SER A 127 13.91 -9.95 9.07
N PHE A 128 14.43 -8.77 8.82
CA PHE A 128 14.67 -8.26 7.49
C PHE A 128 16.13 -8.46 7.09
N THR A 129 16.35 -9.01 5.90
CA THR A 129 17.70 -9.33 5.47
C THR A 129 17.90 -9.02 4.00
N LEU A 130 19.08 -8.51 3.67
CA LEU A 130 19.50 -8.39 2.28
C LEU A 130 19.70 -9.80 1.71
N ARG A 131 18.80 -10.19 0.81
CA ARG A 131 18.89 -11.45 0.08
C ARG A 131 19.55 -11.23 -1.29
N ARG A 132 20.20 -12.25 -1.84
CA ARG A 132 20.78 -12.24 -3.19
C ARG A 132 20.07 -13.28 -4.05
N ASN A 133 18.82 -13.05 -4.37
CA ASN A 133 18.01 -13.90 -5.24
C ASN A 133 17.07 -13.02 -6.09
N ALA A 134 16.39 -13.61 -7.07
CA ALA A 134 15.48 -12.90 -7.96
C ALA A 134 14.38 -12.16 -7.19
N TRP A 135 13.83 -12.73 -6.12
CA TRP A 135 12.82 -12.08 -5.28
C TRP A 135 13.33 -10.82 -4.56
N ALA A 136 14.63 -10.80 -4.23
CA ALA A 136 15.23 -9.59 -3.67
C ALA A 136 15.29 -8.45 -4.68
N VAL A 137 15.54 -8.75 -5.96
CA VAL A 137 15.50 -7.75 -7.02
C VAL A 137 14.09 -7.18 -7.15
N VAL A 138 13.07 -8.03 -7.25
CA VAL A 138 11.66 -7.60 -7.30
C VAL A 138 11.31 -6.75 -6.08
N ALA A 139 11.69 -7.20 -4.88
CA ALA A 139 11.46 -6.49 -3.63
C ALA A 139 12.04 -5.08 -3.64
N TRP A 140 13.30 -4.95 -4.07
CA TRP A 140 13.97 -3.65 -4.14
C TRP A 140 13.43 -2.74 -5.24
N LEU A 141 12.98 -3.29 -6.36
CA LEU A 141 12.28 -2.52 -7.38
C LEU A 141 10.96 -1.95 -6.83
N LEU A 142 10.20 -2.73 -6.05
CA LEU A 142 8.97 -2.24 -5.41
C LEU A 142 9.25 -1.19 -4.33
N VAL A 143 10.29 -1.38 -3.51
CA VAL A 143 10.72 -0.39 -2.50
C VAL A 143 11.15 0.90 -3.19
N ALA A 144 12.02 0.82 -4.20
CA ALA A 144 12.48 1.99 -4.94
C ALA A 144 11.31 2.70 -5.64
N TYR A 145 10.42 1.96 -6.28
CA TYR A 145 9.22 2.51 -6.91
C TYR A 145 8.36 3.30 -5.91
N SER A 146 8.14 2.74 -4.71
CA SER A 146 7.36 3.41 -3.68
C SER A 146 8.00 4.70 -3.20
N LEU A 147 9.34 4.72 -3.05
CA LEU A 147 10.07 5.93 -2.65
C LEU A 147 10.07 6.99 -3.75
N LEU A 148 10.09 6.58 -5.01
CA LEU A 148 10.02 7.45 -6.17
C LEU A 148 8.58 7.85 -6.55
N TYR A 149 7.58 7.25 -5.91
CA TYR A 149 6.17 7.40 -6.24
C TYR A 149 5.69 8.87 -6.33
N PRO A 150 6.06 9.80 -5.41
CA PRO A 150 5.68 11.21 -5.56
C PRO A 150 6.28 11.83 -6.82
N GLY A 151 7.54 11.51 -7.16
CA GLY A 151 8.20 11.98 -8.38
C GLY A 151 7.56 11.43 -9.65
N ILE A 152 7.18 10.15 -9.66
CA ILE A 152 6.48 9.51 -10.78
C ILE A 152 5.16 10.24 -11.08
N ASN A 153 4.41 10.61 -10.02
CA ASN A 153 3.17 11.37 -10.18
C ASN A 153 3.43 12.82 -10.64
N ALA A 154 4.49 13.46 -10.17
CA ALA A 154 4.84 14.82 -10.55
C ALA A 154 5.14 14.96 -12.05
N VAL A 155 5.77 13.96 -12.68
CA VAL A 155 6.04 13.94 -14.14
C VAL A 155 4.74 13.89 -14.97
N GLN A 156 3.61 13.52 -14.38
CA GLN A 156 2.32 13.49 -15.05
C GLN A 156 1.58 14.85 -15.07
N HIS A 157 2.29 15.96 -14.87
CA HIS A 157 1.77 17.33 -14.89
C HIS A 157 0.71 17.65 -13.82
N LEU A 158 0.66 16.86 -12.75
CA LEU A 158 -0.18 17.17 -11.59
C LEU A 158 0.53 18.18 -10.70
N THR A 159 -0.19 19.15 -10.17
CA THR A 159 0.35 20.07 -9.16
C THR A 159 0.71 19.27 -7.89
N TRP A 160 1.76 19.66 -7.18
CA TRP A 160 2.27 18.94 -6.03
C TRP A 160 1.19 18.61 -4.98
N SER A 161 0.24 19.53 -4.77
CA SER A 161 -0.86 19.33 -3.83
C SER A 161 -1.83 18.22 -4.24
N ARG A 162 -1.98 17.94 -5.54
CA ARG A 162 -2.94 16.98 -6.11
C ARG A 162 -2.34 15.61 -6.43
N ILE A 163 -1.03 15.44 -6.25
CA ILE A 163 -0.41 14.15 -6.49
C ILE A 163 -0.66 13.20 -5.31
N PRO A 164 -0.96 11.92 -5.56
CA PRO A 164 -0.87 10.92 -4.52
C PRO A 164 0.57 10.86 -4.00
N THR A 165 0.75 10.96 -2.68
CA THR A 165 2.05 11.02 -2.03
C THR A 165 2.30 9.78 -1.18
N PHE A 166 3.50 9.68 -0.59
CA PHE A 166 3.79 8.66 0.39
C PHE A 166 2.88 8.84 1.62
N GLY A 167 2.37 7.73 2.19
CA GLY A 167 1.40 7.76 3.29
C GLY A 167 -0.07 7.57 2.86
N VAL A 168 -0.37 7.63 1.53
CA VAL A 168 -1.64 7.11 1.03
C VAL A 168 -1.55 5.58 0.84
N PRO A 169 -2.68 4.87 0.72
CA PRO A 169 -2.72 3.40 0.72
C PRO A 169 -1.86 2.73 -0.36
N CYS A 170 -1.83 3.28 -1.57
CA CYS A 170 -1.19 2.63 -2.71
C CYS A 170 0.33 2.49 -2.57
N PRO A 171 1.12 3.56 -2.39
CA PRO A 171 2.56 3.43 -2.17
C PRO A 171 2.89 2.70 -0.86
N THR A 172 2.07 2.84 0.19
CA THR A 172 2.21 2.07 1.44
C THR A 172 2.14 0.57 1.17
N THR A 173 1.19 0.12 0.34
CA THR A 173 1.02 -1.29 0.00
C THR A 173 2.15 -1.82 -0.87
N ILE A 174 2.60 -1.05 -1.88
CA ILE A 174 3.73 -1.43 -2.74
C ILE A 174 5.02 -1.55 -1.91
N PHE A 175 5.29 -0.58 -1.03
CA PHE A 175 6.42 -0.60 -0.10
C PHE A 175 6.38 -1.82 0.82
N THR A 176 5.21 -2.10 1.38
CA THR A 176 4.98 -3.26 2.25
C THR A 176 5.23 -4.57 1.51
N ALA A 177 4.75 -4.72 0.28
CA ALA A 177 5.00 -5.92 -0.52
C ALA A 177 6.50 -6.16 -0.73
N GLY A 178 7.25 -5.11 -1.07
CA GLY A 178 8.71 -5.19 -1.18
C GLY A 178 9.37 -5.64 0.14
N LEU A 179 9.04 -5.01 1.27
CA LEU A 179 9.64 -5.37 2.56
C LEU A 179 9.24 -6.78 3.04
N LEU A 180 8.00 -7.24 2.78
CA LEU A 180 7.59 -8.59 3.13
C LEU A 180 8.36 -9.67 2.37
N MET A 181 8.77 -9.41 1.12
CA MET A 181 9.62 -10.32 0.35
C MET A 181 11.05 -10.39 0.91
N LEU A 182 11.54 -9.34 1.58
CA LEU A 182 12.82 -9.31 2.27
C LEU A 182 12.75 -9.88 3.69
N ALA A 183 11.53 -10.05 4.24
CA ALA A 183 11.32 -10.52 5.59
C ALA A 183 11.44 -12.05 5.72
N ARG A 184 12.20 -12.49 6.74
CA ARG A 184 12.13 -13.84 7.28
C ARG A 184 11.06 -13.87 8.38
N GLY A 185 10.48 -15.03 8.66
CA GLY A 185 9.47 -15.18 9.72
C GLY A 185 8.09 -14.58 9.39
N ALA A 186 7.96 -13.87 8.25
CA ALA A 186 6.66 -13.37 7.82
C ALA A 186 5.69 -14.52 7.54
N SER A 187 4.55 -14.50 8.25
CA SER A 187 3.42 -15.38 8.00
C SER A 187 2.64 -14.90 6.78
N TRP A 188 1.98 -15.81 6.05
CA TRP A 188 1.09 -15.48 4.94
C TRP A 188 -0.05 -14.51 5.35
N ARG A 189 -0.44 -14.55 6.65
CA ARG A 189 -1.46 -13.65 7.20
C ARG A 189 -1.11 -12.16 7.05
N LEU A 190 0.19 -11.83 7.09
CA LEU A 190 0.66 -10.46 6.88
C LEU A 190 0.52 -9.97 5.42
N SER A 191 0.30 -10.90 4.49
CA SER A 191 0.12 -10.59 3.07
C SER A 191 -1.36 -10.43 2.68
N ILE A 192 -2.32 -10.84 3.53
CA ILE A 192 -3.76 -10.86 3.18
C ILE A 192 -4.25 -9.46 2.84
N VAL A 193 -4.16 -8.53 3.78
CA VAL A 193 -4.69 -7.17 3.59
C VAL A 193 -3.95 -6.43 2.46
N PRO A 194 -2.60 -6.47 2.38
CA PRO A 194 -1.89 -5.95 1.23
C PRO A 194 -2.41 -6.49 -0.11
N VAL A 195 -2.61 -7.81 -0.23
CA VAL A 195 -3.12 -8.43 -1.46
C VAL A 195 -4.55 -7.98 -1.76
N ILE A 196 -5.44 -7.96 -0.77
CA ILE A 196 -6.81 -7.42 -0.93
C ILE A 196 -6.74 -5.98 -1.45
N TRP A 197 -5.88 -5.15 -0.86
CA TRP A 197 -5.74 -3.77 -1.30
C TRP A 197 -5.19 -3.63 -2.71
N THR A 198 -4.29 -4.52 -3.16
CA THR A 198 -3.81 -4.46 -4.55
C THR A 198 -4.92 -4.72 -5.57
N VAL A 199 -5.94 -5.50 -5.21
CA VAL A 199 -7.13 -5.70 -6.07
C VAL A 199 -8.02 -4.46 -6.04
N ILE A 200 -8.39 -3.97 -4.85
CA ILE A 200 -9.30 -2.81 -4.68
C ILE A 200 -8.66 -1.54 -5.24
N GLY A 201 -7.46 -1.19 -4.77
CA GLY A 201 -6.74 0.01 -5.21
C GLY A 201 -6.30 -0.08 -6.67
N GLY A 202 -5.92 -1.28 -7.14
CA GLY A 202 -5.58 -1.52 -8.53
C GLY A 202 -6.77 -1.30 -9.46
N SER A 203 -7.97 -1.80 -9.14
CA SER A 203 -9.18 -1.55 -9.92
C SER A 203 -9.53 -0.06 -9.94
N ALA A 204 -9.45 0.62 -8.80
CA ALA A 204 -9.65 2.07 -8.73
C ALA A 204 -8.64 2.84 -9.59
N ALA A 205 -7.37 2.40 -9.62
CA ALA A 205 -6.33 3.01 -10.44
C ALA A 205 -6.67 3.00 -11.95
N PHE A 206 -7.22 1.89 -12.45
CA PHE A 206 -7.66 1.79 -13.83
C PHE A 206 -8.87 2.69 -14.11
N LEU A 207 -9.85 2.71 -13.21
CA LEU A 207 -11.05 3.54 -13.35
C LEU A 207 -10.74 5.03 -13.29
N LEU A 208 -9.85 5.45 -12.38
CA LEU A 208 -9.48 6.85 -12.19
C LEU A 208 -8.31 7.31 -13.09
N GLY A 209 -7.64 6.38 -13.77
CA GLY A 209 -6.49 6.67 -14.63
C GLY A 209 -5.26 7.13 -13.86
N VAL A 210 -5.06 6.67 -12.63
CA VAL A 210 -3.87 6.96 -11.81
C VAL A 210 -2.74 6.00 -12.21
N ARG A 211 -1.93 6.42 -13.18
CA ARG A 211 -0.92 5.54 -13.81
C ARG A 211 0.12 4.99 -12.83
N ALA A 212 0.49 5.78 -11.81
CA ALA A 212 1.44 5.31 -10.80
C ALA A 212 0.91 4.12 -9.99
N ASP A 213 -0.40 3.97 -9.85
CA ASP A 213 -1.02 2.85 -9.14
C ASP A 213 -1.07 1.55 -9.95
N TYR A 214 -0.73 1.58 -11.25
CA TYR A 214 -0.64 0.35 -12.05
C TYR A 214 0.44 -0.62 -11.57
N ALA A 215 1.35 -0.17 -10.70
CA ALA A 215 2.27 -1.05 -9.99
C ALA A 215 1.60 -1.91 -8.90
N LEU A 216 0.40 -1.56 -8.42
CA LEU A 216 -0.31 -2.33 -7.38
C LEU A 216 -0.60 -3.78 -7.79
N PRO A 217 -1.22 -4.06 -8.94
CA PRO A 217 -1.43 -5.44 -9.39
C PRO A 217 -0.13 -6.24 -9.50
N ILE A 218 0.96 -5.61 -9.96
CA ILE A 218 2.28 -6.23 -10.05
C ILE A 218 2.80 -6.58 -8.66
N ALA A 219 2.69 -5.65 -7.70
CA ALA A 219 3.10 -5.87 -6.32
C ALA A 219 2.29 -7.00 -5.66
N GLY A 220 0.96 -7.02 -5.87
CA GLY A 220 0.07 -8.06 -5.36
C GLY A 220 0.39 -9.44 -5.92
N MET A 221 0.50 -9.55 -7.25
CA MET A 221 0.85 -10.81 -7.92
C MET A 221 2.20 -11.34 -7.44
N SER A 222 3.21 -10.46 -7.39
CA SER A 222 4.54 -10.83 -6.91
C SER A 222 4.51 -11.33 -5.47
N LEU A 223 3.76 -10.66 -4.60
CA LEU A 223 3.62 -11.05 -3.19
C LEU A 223 2.90 -12.39 -3.03
N VAL A 224 1.85 -12.65 -3.82
CA VAL A 224 1.12 -13.92 -3.83
C VAL A 224 2.04 -15.05 -4.26
N ILE A 225 2.71 -14.92 -5.41
CA ILE A 225 3.62 -15.96 -5.92
C ILE A 225 4.74 -16.25 -4.92
N PHE A 226 5.37 -15.21 -4.38
CA PHE A 226 6.41 -15.35 -3.35
C PHE A 226 5.90 -16.10 -2.12
N THR A 227 4.70 -15.77 -1.64
CA THR A 227 4.11 -16.36 -0.43
C THR A 227 3.78 -17.84 -0.66
N LEU A 228 3.23 -18.20 -1.83
CA LEU A 228 2.91 -19.57 -2.19
C LEU A 228 4.18 -20.44 -2.32
N GLN A 229 5.22 -19.95 -3.00
CA GLN A 229 6.49 -20.67 -3.13
C GLN A 229 7.15 -20.90 -1.76
N LYS A 230 7.09 -19.91 -0.86
CA LYS A 230 7.63 -20.03 0.50
C LYS A 230 6.88 -21.08 1.31
N SER A 231 5.57 -21.18 1.16
CA SER A 231 4.73 -22.16 1.86
C SER A 231 5.01 -23.57 1.36
N SER A 232 5.10 -23.77 0.06
CA SER A 232 5.42 -25.07 -0.56
C SER A 232 6.80 -25.57 -0.14
N ALA A 233 7.82 -24.70 -0.14
CA ALA A 233 9.17 -25.06 0.30
C ALA A 233 9.23 -25.46 1.78
N ARG A 234 8.37 -24.90 2.63
CA ARG A 234 8.27 -25.27 4.04
C ARG A 234 7.63 -26.63 4.22
N GLY A 235 6.52 -26.92 3.53
CA GLY A 235 5.84 -28.21 3.59
C GLY A 235 6.71 -29.37 3.13
N VAL A 236 7.54 -29.18 2.08
CA VAL A 236 8.49 -30.20 1.60
C VAL A 236 9.56 -30.49 2.66
N ARG A 237 10.07 -29.48 3.36
CA ARG A 237 11.06 -29.69 4.43
C ARG A 237 10.47 -30.45 5.61
N GLU A 238 9.29 -30.10 6.06
CA GLU A 238 8.60 -30.78 7.17
C GLU A 238 8.29 -32.24 6.83
N ALA A 239 7.92 -32.54 5.57
CA ALA A 239 7.70 -33.90 5.11
C ALA A 239 8.99 -34.76 5.09
N HIS A 240 10.15 -34.15 4.81
CA HIS A 240 11.44 -34.83 4.83
C HIS A 240 12.01 -35.03 6.24
N GLU A 241 11.67 -34.17 7.19
CA GLU A 241 12.13 -34.22 8.59
C GLU A 241 11.28 -35.13 9.48
N THR A 242 10.13 -35.63 9.01
CA THR A 242 9.30 -36.58 9.76
C THR A 242 10.02 -37.94 9.82
N PRO A 243 10.44 -38.46 10.99
CA PRO A 243 11.14 -39.72 11.11
C PRO A 243 10.27 -40.84 10.54
N ARG A 244 10.77 -41.59 9.56
CA ARG A 244 10.17 -42.89 9.20
C ARG A 244 10.19 -43.75 10.45
N ILE A 245 9.01 -43.95 11.06
CA ILE A 245 8.84 -44.95 12.12
C ILE A 245 9.31 -46.26 11.53
N ARG A 246 10.51 -46.69 11.90
CA ARG A 246 10.97 -48.07 11.60
C ARG A 246 10.08 -48.99 12.42
N VAL A 247 9.11 -49.57 11.78
CA VAL A 247 8.45 -50.78 12.30
C VAL A 247 9.54 -51.83 12.30
N ARG A 248 10.08 -52.16 13.48
CA ARG A 248 10.90 -53.35 13.64
C ARG A 248 9.99 -54.56 13.56
N PRO A 249 10.39 -55.61 12.82
CA PRO A 249 9.66 -56.88 12.76
C PRO A 249 9.66 -57.56 14.12
#